data_a6ca8d9aca16b8eeebaeae626a5b2e9a
#
_entry.id   a6ca8d9aca16b8eeebaeae626a5b2e9a
#
_cell.length_a   1.000
_cell.length_b   1.000
_cell.length_c   1.000
_cell.angle_alpha   90.00
_cell.angle_beta   90.00
_cell.angle_gamma   90.00
#
_symmetry.space_group_name_H-M   'P 1'
#
loop_
_entity.id
_entity.type
_entity.pdbx_description
1 polymer ?
#
loop_
_entity_poly.entity_id
_entity_poly.type
_entity_poly.pdbx_seq_one_letter_code
_entity_poly.pdbx_strand_id
1 'polypeptide(L)'
;LKNDRVGIIGPNGSGKSTLMKMLAGWVEPDSGTIQIGQTVKMGYFSQENEAMDENLKVIDYIRNAAEYVKTKDGSISASQMLERFLFPSSMQYTTIGKLSGGEKRRLYLLRILMEAPNVLILDEPTNDLDIQTLILLEDYLDTFPGIVITVSHDRYFLDRVVNRIFAFEGNGVVQQYEGGFTDYQRAWNERHPQISGNGAGAGNAGSGKASDKDTDEENAANAKAVNKNNWKETSGAQKKLRLSYKEQREWETIEGDIAGLEEAIAALETEIEKSASNYTRLNELMKEKTEKEAQLEEKMDRWMYLTDLVEQIESQK
;
A
#
# COMPACT_ATOMS: atom_id res chain seq x y z
N LEU A 1 19.07 7.31 10.34
CA LEU A 1 19.29 7.64 11.76
C LEU A 1 18.76 6.51 12.64
N LYS A 2 19.18 6.43 13.90
CA LYS A 2 18.68 5.43 14.84
C LYS A 2 17.17 5.65 15.06
N ASN A 3 16.37 4.58 14.95
CA ASN A 3 14.91 4.60 15.05
C ASN A 3 14.17 5.34 13.92
N ASP A 4 14.78 5.48 12.73
CA ASP A 4 14.06 6.01 11.57
C ASP A 4 12.94 5.07 11.13
N ARG A 5 11.82 5.66 10.76
CA ARG A 5 10.61 5.01 10.26
C ARG A 5 10.33 5.55 8.87
N VAL A 6 10.67 4.77 7.86
CA VAL A 6 10.65 5.22 6.47
C VAL A 6 9.54 4.51 5.70
N GLY A 7 8.63 5.27 5.12
CA GLY A 7 7.65 4.80 4.16
C GLY A 7 8.16 5.02 2.73
N ILE A 8 7.91 4.08 1.86
CA ILE A 8 8.20 4.22 0.42
C ILE A 8 6.89 4.07 -0.33
N ILE A 9 6.57 5.09 -1.12
CA ILE A 9 5.36 5.15 -1.91
C ILE A 9 5.68 5.45 -3.37
N GLY A 10 4.75 5.17 -4.25
CA GLY A 10 4.86 5.45 -5.69
C GLY A 10 4.06 4.46 -6.52
N PRO A 11 3.89 4.71 -7.82
CA PRO A 11 3.12 3.86 -8.73
C PRO A 11 3.61 2.40 -8.78
N ASN A 12 2.71 1.49 -9.15
CA ASN A 12 3.09 0.10 -9.38
C ASN A 12 4.10 0.02 -10.55
N GLY A 13 5.15 -0.78 -10.36
CA GLY A 13 6.24 -0.88 -11.32
C GLY A 13 7.31 0.21 -11.23
N SER A 14 7.22 1.15 -10.30
CA SER A 14 8.25 2.21 -10.12
C SER A 14 9.58 1.72 -9.54
N GLY A 15 9.70 0.44 -9.19
CA GLY A 15 10.94 -0.15 -8.68
C GLY A 15 11.05 -0.23 -7.16
N LYS A 16 9.96 0.03 -6.40
CA LYS A 16 9.95 -0.02 -4.93
C LYS A 16 10.46 -1.36 -4.37
N SER A 17 9.84 -2.47 -4.77
CA SER A 17 10.24 -3.82 -4.32
C SER A 17 11.63 -4.20 -4.81
N THR A 18 12.06 -3.73 -5.99
CA THR A 18 13.44 -3.91 -6.47
C THR A 18 14.42 -3.20 -5.56
N LEU A 19 14.13 -1.97 -5.14
CA LEU A 19 14.95 -1.26 -4.16
C LEU A 19 15.00 -2.01 -2.82
N MET A 20 13.87 -2.56 -2.34
CA MET A 20 13.85 -3.36 -1.11
C MET A 20 14.75 -4.60 -1.24
N LYS A 21 14.67 -5.32 -2.35
CA LYS A 21 15.52 -6.49 -2.64
C LYS A 21 17.00 -6.12 -2.73
N MET A 22 17.33 -4.96 -3.30
CA MET A 22 18.72 -4.44 -3.32
C MET A 22 19.22 -4.13 -1.91
N LEU A 23 18.40 -3.45 -1.09
CA LEU A 23 18.75 -3.15 0.29
C LEU A 23 18.92 -4.43 1.13
N ALA A 24 18.10 -5.45 0.88
CA ALA A 24 18.21 -6.76 1.52
C ALA A 24 19.40 -7.60 1.01
N GLY A 25 20.09 -7.15 -0.04
CA GLY A 25 21.22 -7.87 -0.64
C GLY A 25 20.80 -9.06 -1.53
N TRP A 26 19.54 -9.11 -1.96
CA TRP A 26 19.03 -10.16 -2.84
C TRP A 26 19.26 -9.86 -4.32
N VAL A 27 19.43 -8.59 -4.67
CA VAL A 27 19.68 -8.10 -6.02
C VAL A 27 20.85 -7.13 -5.96
N GLU A 28 21.79 -7.25 -6.88
CA GLU A 28 22.90 -6.30 -7.02
C GLU A 28 22.46 -5.09 -7.86
N PRO A 29 22.89 -3.87 -7.50
CA PRO A 29 22.59 -2.69 -8.30
C PRO A 29 23.39 -2.70 -9.62
N ASP A 30 22.77 -2.25 -10.72
CA ASP A 30 23.44 -2.12 -12.03
C ASP A 30 24.62 -1.14 -11.99
N SER A 31 24.56 -0.15 -11.10
CA SER A 31 25.62 0.83 -10.88
C SER A 31 25.59 1.36 -9.44
N GLY A 32 26.74 1.85 -8.98
CA GLY A 32 26.87 2.32 -7.60
C GLY A 32 27.25 1.20 -6.62
N THR A 33 27.20 1.50 -5.32
CA THR A 33 27.55 0.56 -4.26
C THR A 33 26.60 0.69 -3.08
N ILE A 34 26.21 -0.44 -2.51
CA ILE A 34 25.47 -0.50 -1.24
C ILE A 34 26.43 -0.98 -0.15
N GLN A 35 26.62 -0.18 0.89
CA GLN A 35 27.47 -0.54 2.02
C GLN A 35 26.61 -0.81 3.24
N ILE A 36 26.62 -2.05 3.71
CA ILE A 36 25.90 -2.49 4.91
C ILE A 36 26.91 -2.55 6.05
N GLY A 37 26.64 -1.84 7.12
CA GLY A 37 27.47 -1.84 8.32
C GLY A 37 27.51 -3.24 8.97
N GLN A 38 28.63 -3.61 9.58
CA GLN A 38 28.83 -4.94 10.18
C GLN A 38 27.85 -5.27 11.32
N THR A 39 27.27 -4.27 11.95
CA THR A 39 26.29 -4.44 13.04
C THR A 39 24.85 -4.49 12.56
N VAL A 40 24.62 -4.31 11.26
CA VAL A 40 23.27 -4.33 10.69
C VAL A 40 22.81 -5.78 10.59
N LYS A 41 21.67 -6.05 11.20
CA LYS A 41 20.93 -7.29 11.13
C LYS A 41 19.56 -7.01 10.52
N MET A 42 19.43 -7.38 9.26
CA MET A 42 18.24 -7.10 8.48
C MET A 42 17.22 -8.24 8.62
N GLY A 43 15.95 -7.89 8.86
CA GLY A 43 14.80 -8.75 8.65
C GLY A 43 14.03 -8.25 7.45
N TYR A 44 13.74 -9.10 6.48
CA TYR A 44 12.98 -8.74 5.29
C TYR A 44 11.72 -9.57 5.17
N PHE A 45 10.58 -8.91 5.35
CA PHE A 45 9.27 -9.48 5.08
C PHE A 45 8.88 -9.13 3.65
N SER A 46 9.15 -10.04 2.73
CA SER A 46 8.90 -9.87 1.30
C SER A 46 7.47 -10.24 0.94
N GLN A 47 6.96 -9.72 -0.16
CA GLN A 47 5.67 -10.14 -0.73
C GLN A 47 5.69 -11.61 -1.19
N GLU A 48 6.86 -12.12 -1.57
CA GLU A 48 7.02 -13.54 -1.96
C GLU A 48 7.04 -14.44 -0.73
N ASN A 49 6.31 -15.56 -0.79
CA ASN A 49 6.33 -16.54 0.28
C ASN A 49 7.64 -17.32 0.28
N GLU A 50 8.35 -17.32 1.39
CA GLU A 50 9.46 -18.25 1.59
C GLU A 50 8.93 -19.67 1.72
N ALA A 51 9.59 -20.62 1.05
CA ALA A 51 9.25 -22.02 1.16
C ALA A 51 9.52 -22.51 2.59
N MET A 52 8.46 -22.92 3.29
CA MET A 52 8.55 -23.51 4.62
C MET A 52 8.54 -25.05 4.53
N ASP A 53 9.32 -25.71 5.39
CA ASP A 53 9.20 -27.14 5.54
C ASP A 53 7.87 -27.50 6.22
N GLU A 54 6.93 -28.02 5.45
CA GLU A 54 5.58 -28.36 5.90
C GLU A 54 5.53 -29.45 6.95
N ASN A 55 6.60 -30.24 7.11
CA ASN A 55 6.70 -31.32 8.10
C ASN A 55 7.14 -30.82 9.47
N LEU A 56 7.74 -29.63 9.55
CA LEU A 56 8.13 -29.06 10.84
C LEU A 56 6.90 -28.65 11.66
N LYS A 57 7.03 -28.74 12.98
CA LYS A 57 6.06 -28.15 13.89
C LYS A 57 6.24 -26.64 13.95
N VAL A 58 5.15 -25.93 14.18
CA VAL A 58 5.13 -24.47 14.33
C VAL A 58 6.14 -23.99 15.36
N ILE A 59 6.20 -24.63 16.53
CA ILE A 59 7.13 -24.25 17.60
C ILE A 59 8.59 -24.49 17.20
N ASP A 60 8.87 -25.58 16.50
CA ASP A 60 10.25 -25.93 16.11
C ASP A 60 10.76 -24.97 15.02
N TYR A 61 9.89 -24.56 14.10
CA TYR A 61 10.21 -23.56 13.08
C TYR A 61 10.64 -22.23 13.69
N ILE A 62 9.96 -21.78 14.75
CA ILE A 62 10.31 -20.54 15.45
C ILE A 62 11.55 -20.73 16.32
N ARG A 63 11.69 -21.85 17.02
CA ARG A 63 12.90 -22.15 17.82
C ARG A 63 14.16 -22.23 16.99
N ASN A 64 14.06 -22.69 15.74
CA ASN A 64 15.19 -22.69 14.81
C ASN A 64 15.72 -21.27 14.51
N ALA A 65 14.87 -20.23 14.60
CA ALA A 65 15.30 -18.85 14.50
C ALA A 65 15.89 -18.34 15.84
N ALA A 66 15.14 -18.50 16.92
CA ALA A 66 15.59 -18.19 18.29
C ALA A 66 14.68 -18.84 19.34
N GLU A 67 15.25 -19.33 20.44
CA GLU A 67 14.49 -19.85 21.57
C GLU A 67 13.92 -18.73 22.45
N TYR A 68 14.65 -17.60 22.54
CA TYR A 68 14.30 -16.42 23.33
C TYR A 68 14.66 -15.13 22.57
N VAL A 69 13.80 -14.11 22.68
CA VAL A 69 14.07 -12.75 22.21
C VAL A 69 14.14 -11.81 23.38
N LYS A 70 15.16 -10.94 23.38
CA LYS A 70 15.29 -9.87 24.37
C LYS A 70 14.38 -8.71 24.01
N THR A 71 13.52 -8.33 24.92
CA THR A 71 12.67 -7.14 24.82
C THR A 71 13.04 -6.15 25.93
N LYS A 72 12.47 -4.94 25.91
CA LYS A 72 12.67 -3.95 26.97
C LYS A 72 12.21 -4.47 28.34
N ASP A 73 11.20 -5.33 28.36
CA ASP A 73 10.55 -5.87 29.56
C ASP A 73 11.14 -7.20 30.03
N GLY A 74 12.18 -7.70 29.35
CA GLY A 74 12.85 -8.96 29.69
C GLY A 74 13.03 -9.88 28.48
N SER A 75 13.18 -11.16 28.75
CA SER A 75 13.32 -12.20 27.71
C SER A 75 11.99 -12.92 27.49
N ILE A 76 11.54 -13.02 26.28
CA ILE A 76 10.31 -13.68 25.88
C ILE A 76 10.67 -14.97 25.12
N SER A 77 10.05 -16.11 25.49
CA SER A 77 10.29 -17.38 24.83
C SER A 77 9.55 -17.47 23.47
N ALA A 78 10.02 -18.39 22.62
CA ALA A 78 9.36 -18.70 21.35
C ALA A 78 7.87 -19.05 21.53
N SER A 79 7.53 -19.83 22.56
CA SER A 79 6.13 -20.19 22.86
C SER A 79 5.28 -18.97 23.24
N GLN A 80 5.80 -18.07 24.07
CA GLN A 80 5.10 -16.85 24.45
C GLN A 80 4.93 -15.88 23.26
N MET A 81 5.92 -15.81 22.37
CA MET A 81 5.80 -15.01 21.14
C MET A 81 4.76 -15.61 20.19
N LEU A 82 4.72 -16.93 20.05
CA LEU A 82 3.68 -17.62 19.30
C LEU A 82 2.28 -17.31 19.84
N GLU A 83 2.10 -17.35 21.18
CA GLU A 83 0.81 -17.00 21.80
C GLU A 83 0.41 -15.54 21.51
N ARG A 84 1.36 -14.59 21.58
CA ARG A 84 1.12 -13.20 21.22
C ARG A 84 0.70 -13.04 19.75
N PHE A 85 1.25 -13.87 18.86
CA PHE A 85 0.91 -13.89 17.44
C PHE A 85 -0.20 -14.87 17.10
N LEU A 86 -1.13 -15.12 18.04
CA LEU A 86 -2.35 -15.89 17.85
C LEU A 86 -2.11 -17.35 17.47
N PHE A 87 -1.01 -17.95 17.94
CA PHE A 87 -0.77 -19.39 17.89
C PHE A 87 -0.89 -19.97 19.31
N PRO A 88 -2.10 -20.36 19.72
CA PRO A 88 -2.31 -20.93 21.05
C PRO A 88 -1.51 -22.23 21.22
N SER A 89 -1.25 -22.64 22.45
CA SER A 89 -0.42 -23.81 22.78
C SER A 89 -0.84 -25.08 22.05
N SER A 90 -2.14 -25.24 21.76
CA SER A 90 -2.68 -26.39 20.99
C SER A 90 -2.20 -26.38 19.52
N MET A 91 -1.99 -25.21 18.91
CA MET A 91 -1.51 -25.09 17.53
C MET A 91 0.00 -25.18 17.41
N GLN A 92 0.76 -24.85 18.45
CA GLN A 92 2.22 -24.79 18.41
C GLN A 92 2.88 -26.14 18.05
N TYR A 93 2.22 -27.24 18.37
CA TYR A 93 2.72 -28.60 18.09
C TYR A 93 2.15 -29.21 16.81
N THR A 94 1.31 -28.47 16.06
CA THR A 94 0.85 -28.92 14.75
C THR A 94 1.92 -28.68 13.68
N THR A 95 1.84 -29.45 12.57
CA THR A 95 2.75 -29.28 11.43
C THR A 95 2.32 -28.06 10.60
N ILE A 96 3.30 -27.35 10.04
CA ILE A 96 3.11 -26.13 9.21
C ILE A 96 2.20 -26.44 8.00
N GLY A 97 2.27 -27.63 7.43
CA GLY A 97 1.42 -28.05 6.33
C GLY A 97 -0.09 -27.99 6.62
N LYS A 98 -0.50 -28.00 7.90
CA LYS A 98 -1.90 -27.90 8.33
C LYS A 98 -2.38 -26.46 8.52
N LEU A 99 -1.49 -25.48 8.45
CA LEU A 99 -1.82 -24.07 8.58
C LEU A 99 -2.45 -23.54 7.29
N SER A 100 -3.38 -22.61 7.45
CA SER A 100 -3.90 -21.78 6.35
C SER A 100 -2.81 -20.88 5.76
N GLY A 101 -3.05 -20.31 4.59
CA GLY A 101 -2.11 -19.37 3.95
C GLY A 101 -1.81 -18.15 4.84
N GLY A 102 -2.84 -17.54 5.43
CA GLY A 102 -2.69 -16.41 6.35
C GLY A 102 -1.92 -16.77 7.63
N GLU A 103 -2.17 -17.96 8.21
CA GLU A 103 -1.40 -18.43 9.36
C GLU A 103 0.07 -18.70 9.01
N LYS A 104 0.36 -19.26 7.83
CA LYS A 104 1.73 -19.41 7.33
C LYS A 104 2.40 -18.06 7.18
N ARG A 105 1.70 -17.07 6.65
CA ARG A 105 2.21 -15.71 6.47
C ARG A 105 2.53 -15.02 7.80
N ARG A 106 1.63 -15.14 8.77
CA ARG A 106 1.81 -14.66 10.14
C ARG A 106 2.99 -15.37 10.84
N LEU A 107 3.13 -16.68 10.64
CA LEU A 107 4.24 -17.47 11.19
C LEU A 107 5.58 -17.02 10.59
N TYR A 108 5.62 -16.71 9.29
CA TYR A 108 6.80 -16.19 8.62
C TYR A 108 7.22 -14.83 9.16
N LEU A 109 6.26 -13.92 9.32
CA LEU A 109 6.52 -12.62 9.98
C LEU A 109 7.13 -12.84 11.37
N LEU A 110 6.50 -13.69 12.20
CA LEU A 110 6.98 -13.96 13.53
C LEU A 110 8.43 -14.49 13.54
N ARG A 111 8.79 -15.38 12.62
CA ARG A 111 10.16 -15.87 12.50
C ARG A 111 11.16 -14.74 12.28
N ILE A 112 10.85 -13.80 11.36
CA ILE A 112 11.71 -12.65 11.09
C ILE A 112 11.90 -11.81 12.36
N LEU A 113 10.81 -11.56 13.11
CA LEU A 113 10.88 -10.79 14.35
C LEU A 113 11.66 -11.51 15.44
N MET A 114 11.59 -12.86 15.50
CA MET A 114 12.35 -13.68 16.45
C MET A 114 13.86 -13.63 16.19
N GLU A 115 14.29 -13.38 14.98
CA GLU A 115 15.72 -13.19 14.68
C GLU A 115 16.29 -11.90 15.27
N ALA A 116 15.46 -11.07 15.91
CA ALA A 116 15.81 -9.80 16.52
C ALA A 116 16.62 -8.88 15.56
N PRO A 117 16.05 -8.53 14.40
CA PRO A 117 16.69 -7.60 13.49
C PRO A 117 16.80 -6.20 14.13
N ASN A 118 17.74 -5.37 13.64
CA ASN A 118 17.82 -3.95 13.98
C ASN A 118 17.47 -3.05 12.78
N VAL A 119 17.26 -3.64 11.62
CA VAL A 119 16.64 -3.03 10.44
C VAL A 119 15.55 -3.98 9.96
N LEU A 120 14.32 -3.53 9.91
CA LEU A 120 13.17 -4.29 9.44
C LEU A 120 12.66 -3.69 8.13
N ILE A 121 12.61 -4.51 7.10
CA ILE A 121 12.05 -4.16 5.79
C ILE A 121 10.72 -4.90 5.64
N LEU A 122 9.66 -4.15 5.35
CA LEU A 122 8.30 -4.66 5.15
C LEU A 122 7.83 -4.28 3.74
N ASP A 123 7.61 -5.28 2.90
CA ASP A 123 7.14 -5.08 1.52
C ASP A 123 5.68 -5.49 1.44
N GLU A 124 4.78 -4.51 1.35
CA GLU A 124 3.32 -4.63 1.31
C GLU A 124 2.73 -5.55 2.42
N PRO A 125 3.04 -5.28 3.71
CA PRO A 125 2.57 -6.15 4.79
C PRO A 125 1.04 -6.17 4.93
N THR A 126 0.37 -5.10 4.50
CA THR A 126 -1.08 -4.93 4.59
C THR A 126 -1.86 -5.83 3.63
N ASN A 127 -1.26 -6.27 2.52
CA ASN A 127 -1.92 -7.13 1.54
C ASN A 127 -2.03 -8.59 2.00
N ASP A 128 -1.09 -9.03 2.82
CA ASP A 128 -0.91 -10.45 3.12
C ASP A 128 -1.28 -10.85 4.56
N LEU A 129 -1.48 -9.86 5.43
CA LEU A 129 -1.78 -10.07 6.83
C LEU A 129 -3.23 -9.71 7.14
N ASP A 130 -3.87 -10.52 7.99
CA ASP A 130 -5.19 -10.18 8.52
C ASP A 130 -5.10 -9.00 9.51
N ILE A 131 -6.22 -8.32 9.72
CA ILE A 131 -6.31 -7.12 10.57
C ILE A 131 -5.75 -7.36 11.98
N GLN A 132 -6.02 -8.52 12.57
CA GLN A 132 -5.52 -8.84 13.91
C GLN A 132 -4.00 -8.95 13.92
N THR A 133 -3.42 -9.55 12.88
CA THR A 133 -1.96 -9.64 12.72
C THR A 133 -1.34 -8.26 12.45
N LEU A 134 -2.01 -7.39 11.69
CA LEU A 134 -1.55 -6.02 11.47
C LEU A 134 -1.50 -5.22 12.76
N ILE A 135 -2.53 -5.28 13.60
CA ILE A 135 -2.54 -4.64 14.93
C ILE A 135 -1.37 -5.13 15.77
N LEU A 136 -1.10 -6.44 15.79
CA LEU A 136 0.03 -7.01 16.51
C LEU A 136 1.38 -6.55 15.97
N LEU A 137 1.49 -6.41 14.64
CA LEU A 137 2.69 -5.86 14.01
C LEU A 137 2.88 -4.39 14.38
N GLU A 138 1.85 -3.57 14.32
CA GLU A 138 1.89 -2.16 14.71
C GLU A 138 2.31 -1.99 16.16
N ASP A 139 1.72 -2.73 17.10
CA ASP A 139 2.08 -2.72 18.51
C ASP A 139 3.55 -3.16 18.74
N TYR A 140 4.02 -4.14 17.98
CA TYR A 140 5.43 -4.53 17.99
C TYR A 140 6.33 -3.40 17.49
N LEU A 141 5.94 -2.76 16.38
CA LEU A 141 6.68 -1.65 15.80
C LEU A 141 6.77 -0.44 16.73
N ASP A 142 5.75 -0.14 17.53
CA ASP A 142 5.78 0.97 18.51
C ASP A 142 6.94 0.84 19.51
N THR A 143 7.30 -0.37 19.87
CA THR A 143 8.37 -0.67 20.81
C THR A 143 9.69 -1.07 20.17
N PHE A 144 9.70 -1.29 18.86
CA PHE A 144 10.87 -1.74 18.12
C PHE A 144 11.99 -0.70 18.11
N PRO A 145 13.19 -1.00 18.62
CA PRO A 145 14.27 -0.01 18.79
C PRO A 145 15.14 0.17 17.53
N GLY A 146 14.73 -0.37 16.40
CA GLY A 146 15.48 -0.39 15.14
C GLY A 146 14.92 0.56 14.09
N ILE A 147 15.47 0.46 12.89
CA ILE A 147 15.01 1.15 11.70
C ILE A 147 13.91 0.31 11.04
N VAL A 148 12.84 0.95 10.62
CA VAL A 148 11.79 0.32 9.80
C VAL A 148 11.76 0.99 8.44
N ILE A 149 11.75 0.18 7.39
CA ILE A 149 11.55 0.63 6.01
C ILE A 149 10.35 -0.16 5.49
N THR A 150 9.29 0.51 5.11
CA THR A 150 8.08 -0.15 4.64
C THR A 150 7.61 0.40 3.30
N VAL A 151 7.18 -0.50 2.42
CA VAL A 151 6.37 -0.17 1.26
C VAL A 151 4.93 -0.55 1.63
N SER A 152 4.00 0.36 1.50
CA SER A 152 2.58 0.08 1.67
C SER A 152 1.74 1.09 0.89
N HIS A 153 0.58 0.65 0.44
CA HIS A 153 -0.47 1.48 -0.11
C HIS A 153 -1.50 1.91 0.95
N ASP A 154 -1.46 1.30 2.13
CA ASP A 154 -2.32 1.65 3.25
C ASP A 154 -1.82 2.91 3.95
N ARG A 155 -2.57 3.98 3.80
CA ARG A 155 -2.24 5.28 4.40
C ARG A 155 -2.35 5.28 5.92
N TYR A 156 -3.30 4.54 6.50
CA TYR A 156 -3.45 4.47 7.96
C TYR A 156 -2.26 3.78 8.59
N PHE A 157 -1.81 2.69 7.98
CA PHE A 157 -0.60 2.00 8.38
C PHE A 157 0.63 2.91 8.25
N LEU A 158 0.76 3.64 7.13
CA LEU A 158 1.86 4.59 6.93
C LEU A 158 1.81 5.73 7.95
N ASP A 159 0.65 6.38 8.15
CA ASP A 159 0.52 7.48 9.12
C ASP A 159 0.85 7.04 10.56
N ARG A 160 0.55 5.78 10.92
CA ARG A 160 0.86 5.23 12.23
C ARG A 160 2.33 4.85 12.40
N VAL A 161 2.93 4.24 11.37
CA VAL A 161 4.23 3.57 11.50
C VAL A 161 5.39 4.47 11.10
N VAL A 162 5.22 5.38 10.12
CA VAL A 162 6.35 6.11 9.53
C VAL A 162 6.39 7.57 9.97
N ASN A 163 7.60 8.13 9.96
CA ASN A 163 7.85 9.54 10.23
C ASN A 163 8.55 10.25 9.06
N ARG A 164 8.79 9.54 7.98
CA ARG A 164 9.40 10.04 6.75
C ARG A 164 8.95 9.21 5.56
N ILE A 165 8.67 9.86 4.45
CA ILE A 165 8.26 9.22 3.20
C ILE A 165 9.27 9.51 2.10
N PHE A 166 9.63 8.48 1.34
CA PHE A 166 10.30 8.60 0.05
C PHE A 166 9.28 8.28 -1.06
N ALA A 167 8.88 9.31 -1.78
CA ALA A 167 7.96 9.19 -2.90
C ALA A 167 8.71 9.01 -4.21
N PHE A 168 8.36 7.97 -4.96
CA PHE A 168 8.83 7.73 -6.32
C PHE A 168 7.94 8.51 -7.28
N GLU A 169 8.38 9.71 -7.65
CA GLU A 169 7.61 10.69 -8.45
C GLU A 169 7.83 10.50 -9.97
N GLY A 170 8.16 9.28 -10.42
CA GLY A 170 8.43 9.00 -11.83
C GLY A 170 9.83 9.42 -12.30
N ASN A 171 10.18 9.07 -13.54
CA ASN A 171 11.47 9.42 -14.19
C ASN A 171 12.74 9.18 -13.36
N GLY A 172 12.70 8.26 -12.39
CA GLY A 172 13.81 7.98 -11.49
C GLY A 172 14.00 9.02 -10.37
N VAL A 173 13.09 9.97 -10.22
CA VAL A 173 13.13 10.95 -9.13
C VAL A 173 12.54 10.32 -7.87
N VAL A 174 13.29 10.41 -6.77
CA VAL A 174 12.83 10.03 -5.43
C VAL A 174 12.87 11.27 -4.55
N GLN A 175 11.72 11.69 -4.08
CA GLN A 175 11.57 12.88 -3.25
C GLN A 175 11.30 12.48 -1.79
N GLN A 176 11.99 13.16 -0.86
CA GLN A 176 11.79 12.95 0.56
C GLN A 176 10.78 13.95 1.13
N TYR A 177 9.89 13.43 1.99
CA TYR A 177 8.92 14.19 2.76
C TYR A 177 9.03 13.82 4.24
N GLU A 178 8.92 14.78 5.13
CA GLU A 178 8.87 14.55 6.57
C GLU A 178 7.40 14.34 7.00
N GLY A 179 7.18 13.39 7.92
CA GLY A 179 5.86 13.02 8.41
C GLY A 179 5.32 11.71 7.82
N GLY A 180 4.03 11.46 8.05
CA GLY A 180 3.28 10.32 7.52
C GLY A 180 2.70 10.58 6.14
N PHE A 181 1.79 9.70 5.71
CA PHE A 181 1.14 9.81 4.41
C PHE A 181 0.29 11.09 4.28
N THR A 182 -0.41 11.45 5.34
CA THR A 182 -1.23 12.69 5.38
C THR A 182 -0.37 13.94 5.21
N ASP A 183 0.82 13.98 5.80
CA ASP A 183 1.76 15.10 5.66
C ASP A 183 2.36 15.16 4.25
N TYR A 184 2.69 14.00 3.69
CA TYR A 184 3.10 13.87 2.29
C TYR A 184 2.02 14.43 1.36
N GLN A 185 0.77 14.00 1.50
CA GLN A 185 -0.34 14.43 0.65
C GLN A 185 -0.53 15.95 0.71
N ARG A 186 -0.44 16.54 1.91
CA ARG A 186 -0.52 18.00 2.09
C ARG A 186 0.63 18.71 1.36
N ALA A 187 1.87 18.27 1.60
CA ALA A 187 3.05 18.86 0.98
C ALA A 187 3.05 18.72 -0.54
N TRP A 188 2.54 17.59 -1.04
CA TRP A 188 2.39 17.34 -2.47
C TRP A 188 1.36 18.28 -3.08
N ASN A 189 0.18 18.46 -2.48
CA ASN A 189 -0.87 19.38 -2.91
C ASN A 189 -0.40 20.86 -2.88
N GLU A 190 0.42 21.24 -1.91
CA GLU A 190 1.02 22.59 -1.84
C GLU A 190 2.02 22.85 -2.98
N ARG A 191 2.76 21.85 -3.42
CA ARG A 191 3.68 21.96 -4.57
C ARG A 191 2.95 22.01 -5.91
N HIS A 192 1.74 21.41 -5.98
CA HIS A 192 0.93 21.29 -7.19
C HIS A 192 -0.43 21.99 -7.05
N PRO A 193 -0.47 23.31 -6.69
CA PRO A 193 -1.72 24.02 -6.35
C PRO A 193 -2.70 24.13 -7.52
N GLN A 194 -2.23 23.97 -8.76
CA GLN A 194 -3.08 24.01 -9.96
C GLN A 194 -3.92 22.74 -10.13
N ILE A 195 -3.57 21.68 -9.41
CA ILE A 195 -4.22 20.37 -9.48
C ILE A 195 -5.30 20.28 -8.40
N SER A 196 -5.09 20.93 -7.25
CA SER A 196 -6.00 20.92 -6.09
C SER A 196 -7.11 22.00 -6.15
N GLY A 197 -7.13 22.83 -7.16
CA GLY A 197 -7.89 24.09 -7.19
C GLY A 197 -9.37 24.04 -7.59
N ASN A 198 -10.01 22.87 -7.77
CA ASN A 198 -11.42 22.80 -8.19
C ASN A 198 -12.39 22.19 -7.15
N GLY A 199 -12.00 22.03 -5.90
CA GLY A 199 -12.81 21.39 -4.87
C GLY A 199 -13.32 22.25 -3.71
N ALA A 200 -13.04 23.59 -3.68
CA ALA A 200 -13.58 24.40 -2.59
C ALA A 200 -13.76 25.87 -3.02
N GLY A 201 -14.95 26.23 -3.43
CA GLY A 201 -15.25 27.63 -3.74
C GLY A 201 -16.71 27.96 -3.93
N ALA A 202 -17.35 28.27 -2.82
CA ALA A 202 -18.42 29.24 -2.66
C ALA A 202 -19.70 29.10 -3.49
N GLY A 203 -20.75 28.73 -2.77
CA GLY A 203 -22.09 29.14 -3.14
C GLY A 203 -22.21 30.65 -3.17
N ASN A 204 -22.75 31.17 -4.24
CA ASN A 204 -23.67 32.31 -4.12
C ASN A 204 -24.66 32.36 -5.27
N ALA A 205 -25.86 32.76 -4.90
CA ALA A 205 -27.09 32.78 -5.61
C ALA A 205 -27.10 33.80 -6.79
N GLY A 206 -27.93 33.51 -7.77
CA GLY A 206 -28.37 34.56 -8.70
C GLY A 206 -29.06 34.07 -9.96
N SER A 207 -30.35 33.75 -9.78
CA SER A 207 -31.47 33.93 -10.70
C SER A 207 -31.24 34.12 -12.21
N GLY A 208 -31.98 33.37 -13.00
CA GLY A 208 -32.70 34.01 -14.07
C GLY A 208 -32.74 33.31 -15.43
N LYS A 209 -33.91 32.67 -15.70
CA LYS A 209 -34.65 32.55 -16.96
C LYS A 209 -34.18 31.62 -18.08
N ALA A 210 -35.04 30.63 -18.16
CA ALA A 210 -35.74 29.95 -19.25
C ALA A 210 -35.57 30.42 -20.71
N SER A 211 -35.45 29.43 -21.61
CA SER A 211 -36.35 29.12 -22.74
C SER A 211 -35.76 27.96 -23.52
N ASP A 212 -36.45 26.87 -23.51
CA ASP A 212 -37.25 26.21 -24.54
C ASP A 212 -36.70 26.15 -25.98
N LYS A 213 -36.52 24.96 -26.44
CA LYS A 213 -37.19 24.20 -27.51
C LYS A 213 -36.27 23.10 -28.05
N ASP A 214 -36.70 21.87 -27.86
CA ASP A 214 -37.32 20.89 -28.82
C ASP A 214 -36.60 20.76 -30.17
N THR A 215 -36.19 19.59 -30.50
CA THR A 215 -36.81 18.51 -31.30
C THR A 215 -35.74 17.54 -31.81
N ASP A 216 -35.91 16.29 -31.51
CA ASP A 216 -36.22 15.11 -32.28
C ASP A 216 -35.21 14.53 -33.30
N GLU A 217 -35.05 13.27 -33.08
CA GLU A 217 -35.14 12.07 -33.91
C GLU A 217 -33.94 11.63 -34.77
N GLU A 218 -33.51 10.47 -34.38
CA GLU A 218 -33.51 9.17 -35.03
C GLU A 218 -32.55 8.85 -36.18
N ASN A 219 -32.10 7.62 -36.04
CA ASN A 219 -31.77 6.56 -37.02
C ASN A 219 -30.29 6.33 -37.35
N ALA A 220 -29.85 5.28 -36.80
CA ALA A 220 -29.77 3.89 -37.26
C ALA A 220 -28.73 3.58 -38.34
N ALA A 221 -27.93 2.69 -37.94
CA ALA A 221 -27.46 1.47 -38.62
C ALA A 221 -26.46 1.57 -39.79
N ASN A 222 -25.48 0.77 -39.63
CA ASN A 222 -24.94 -0.22 -40.56
C ASN A 222 -23.57 0.03 -41.23
N ALA A 223 -22.71 -0.79 -40.81
CA ALA A 223 -21.95 -1.82 -41.54
C ALA A 223 -20.72 -1.42 -42.38
N LYS A 224 -19.68 -2.09 -41.97
CA LYS A 224 -18.69 -2.85 -42.76
C LYS A 224 -17.62 -2.12 -43.58
N ALA A 225 -16.47 -2.54 -43.23
CA ALA A 225 -15.43 -3.20 -44.01
C ALA A 225 -14.12 -2.40 -44.22
N VAL A 226 -13.11 -2.94 -43.63
CA VAL A 226 -11.79 -3.28 -44.21
C VAL A 226 -11.20 -2.28 -45.23
N ASN A 227 -10.10 -1.64 -44.88
CA ASN A 227 -8.93 -1.80 -45.72
C ASN A 227 -7.58 -1.52 -45.02
N LYS A 228 -6.62 -2.28 -45.48
CA LYS A 228 -5.23 -2.42 -45.07
C LYS A 228 -4.36 -1.21 -45.46
N ASN A 229 -3.31 -1.05 -44.69
CA ASN A 229 -1.97 -0.57 -45.05
C ASN A 229 -1.85 0.86 -45.59
N ASN A 230 -1.25 1.71 -44.76
CA ASN A 230 -0.06 2.41 -45.25
C ASN A 230 0.87 2.83 -44.11
N TRP A 231 1.99 2.13 -44.04
CA TRP A 231 3.15 2.51 -43.25
C TRP A 231 3.89 3.59 -44.04
N LYS A 232 3.92 4.80 -43.51
CA LYS A 232 4.92 5.77 -43.91
C LYS A 232 5.49 6.39 -42.62
N GLU A 233 6.71 6.02 -42.37
CA GLU A 233 7.64 6.77 -41.51
C GLU A 233 7.63 8.24 -41.90
N THR A 234 7.33 9.11 -40.93
CA THR A 234 7.78 10.48 -40.96
C THR A 234 8.19 10.86 -39.53
N SER A 235 9.47 11.00 -39.41
CA SER A 235 10.28 11.77 -38.45
C SER A 235 9.55 12.65 -37.43
N GLY A 236 9.88 12.43 -36.12
CA GLY A 236 10.23 13.44 -35.18
C GLY A 236 9.27 14.61 -34.94
N ALA A 237 8.10 14.33 -34.40
CA ALA A 237 7.41 15.30 -33.58
C ALA A 237 7.07 14.63 -32.25
N GLN A 238 7.72 15.05 -31.19
CA GLN A 238 7.34 14.67 -29.83
C GLN A 238 5.85 14.98 -29.66
N LYS A 239 5.02 13.96 -29.59
CA LYS A 239 3.61 14.12 -29.23
C LYS A 239 3.60 14.68 -27.81
N LYS A 240 3.20 15.94 -27.65
CA LYS A 240 2.92 16.53 -26.35
C LYS A 240 1.91 15.60 -25.65
N LEU A 241 2.32 14.98 -24.57
CA LEU A 241 1.45 14.22 -23.69
C LEU A 241 0.32 15.15 -23.25
N ARG A 242 -0.90 14.67 -23.33
CA ARG A 242 -2.09 15.35 -22.80
C ARG A 242 -2.99 14.29 -22.18
N LEU A 243 -3.59 14.59 -21.06
CA LEU A 243 -4.65 13.77 -20.50
C LEU A 243 -5.76 13.58 -21.55
N SER A 244 -6.23 12.36 -21.69
CA SER A 244 -7.45 12.10 -22.43
C SER A 244 -8.65 12.71 -21.69
N TYR A 245 -9.73 13.01 -22.39
CA TYR A 245 -10.94 13.57 -21.76
C TYR A 245 -11.48 12.68 -20.61
N LYS A 246 -11.32 11.37 -20.73
CA LYS A 246 -11.71 10.41 -19.68
C LYS A 246 -10.80 10.51 -18.45
N GLU A 247 -9.50 10.59 -18.66
CA GLU A 247 -8.51 10.74 -17.60
C GLU A 247 -8.63 12.08 -16.87
N GLN A 248 -8.93 13.13 -17.59
CA GLN A 248 -9.15 14.45 -17.00
C GLN A 248 -10.40 14.45 -16.10
N ARG A 249 -11.47 13.81 -16.52
CA ARG A 249 -12.68 13.70 -15.72
C ARG A 249 -12.50 12.77 -14.50
N GLU A 250 -11.77 11.67 -14.67
CA GLU A 250 -11.40 10.79 -13.57
C GLU A 250 -10.54 11.54 -12.54
N TRP A 251 -9.58 12.32 -13.02
CA TRP A 251 -8.71 13.15 -12.18
C TRP A 251 -9.50 14.14 -11.32
N GLU A 252 -10.51 14.78 -11.87
CA GLU A 252 -11.35 15.74 -11.15
C GLU A 252 -12.23 15.11 -10.05
N THR A 253 -12.52 13.81 -10.13
CA THR A 253 -13.43 13.13 -9.22
C THR A 253 -12.76 12.13 -8.28
N ILE A 254 -11.54 11.68 -8.58
CA ILE A 254 -10.91 10.54 -7.92
C ILE A 254 -10.62 10.80 -6.43
N GLU A 255 -10.24 12.02 -6.06
CA GLU A 255 -10.04 12.40 -4.65
C GLU A 255 -11.35 12.38 -3.85
N GLY A 256 -12.44 12.82 -4.47
CA GLY A 256 -13.77 12.73 -3.88
C GLY A 256 -14.25 11.28 -3.72
N ASP A 257 -13.95 10.43 -4.70
CA ASP A 257 -14.27 9.00 -4.66
C ASP A 257 -13.49 8.29 -3.55
N ILE A 258 -12.19 8.60 -3.42
CA ILE A 258 -11.32 8.09 -2.35
C ILE A 258 -11.87 8.50 -0.98
N ALA A 259 -12.13 9.79 -0.76
CA ALA A 259 -12.68 10.30 0.50
C ALA A 259 -14.03 9.65 0.85
N GLY A 260 -14.90 9.44 -0.14
CA GLY A 260 -16.20 8.76 0.06
C GLY A 260 -16.06 7.28 0.42
N LEU A 261 -15.09 6.57 -0.15
CA LEU A 261 -14.81 5.17 0.20
C LEU A 261 -14.26 5.06 1.63
N GLU A 262 -13.41 5.99 2.03
CA GLU A 262 -12.84 6.05 3.38
C GLU A 262 -13.91 6.33 4.44
N GLU A 263 -14.81 7.28 4.19
CA GLU A 263 -15.94 7.54 5.08
C GLU A 263 -16.85 6.31 5.21
N ALA A 264 -17.07 5.60 4.10
CA ALA A 264 -17.84 4.36 4.11
C ALA A 264 -17.16 3.24 4.91
N ILE A 265 -15.83 3.10 4.80
CA ILE A 265 -15.05 2.12 5.58
C ILE A 265 -15.11 2.46 7.07
N ALA A 266 -14.93 3.71 7.45
CA ALA A 266 -15.01 4.16 8.84
C ALA A 266 -16.42 3.93 9.45
N ALA A 267 -17.48 4.13 8.65
CA ALA A 267 -18.84 3.83 9.07
C ALA A 267 -19.04 2.33 9.31
N LEU A 268 -18.53 1.47 8.40
CA LEU A 268 -18.58 0.02 8.55
C LEU A 268 -17.80 -0.47 9.78
N GLU A 269 -16.64 0.10 10.08
CA GLU A 269 -15.87 -0.20 11.29
C GLU A 269 -16.70 0.09 12.57
N THR A 270 -17.35 1.24 12.60
CA THR A 270 -18.24 1.60 13.72
C THR A 270 -19.43 0.64 13.86
N GLU A 271 -19.97 0.13 12.74
CA GLU A 271 -21.05 -0.88 12.76
C GLU A 271 -20.54 -2.27 13.18
N ILE A 272 -19.34 -2.64 12.77
CA ILE A 272 -18.66 -3.88 13.17
C ILE A 272 -18.47 -3.92 14.70
N GLU A 273 -17.99 -2.82 15.30
CA GLU A 273 -17.84 -2.70 16.75
C GLU A 273 -19.18 -2.87 17.50
N LYS A 274 -20.25 -2.28 16.97
CA LYS A 274 -21.60 -2.38 17.55
C LYS A 274 -22.25 -3.76 17.37
N SER A 275 -21.83 -4.48 16.35
CA SER A 275 -22.43 -5.77 15.95
C SER A 275 -21.65 -6.99 16.44
N ALA A 276 -20.68 -6.82 17.34
CA ALA A 276 -19.76 -7.86 17.84
C ALA A 276 -20.45 -9.11 18.41
N SER A 277 -21.71 -9.02 18.79
CA SER A 277 -22.50 -10.14 19.33
C SER A 277 -23.31 -10.93 18.27
N ASN A 278 -23.37 -10.48 17.03
CA ASN A 278 -24.13 -11.13 15.96
C ASN A 278 -23.21 -11.60 14.83
N TYR A 279 -22.81 -12.88 14.91
CA TYR A 279 -21.84 -13.51 14.01
C TYR A 279 -22.21 -13.41 12.51
N THR A 280 -23.50 -13.56 12.16
CA THR A 280 -23.94 -13.51 10.76
C THR A 280 -23.80 -12.08 10.22
N ARG A 281 -24.26 -11.08 10.99
CA ARG A 281 -24.17 -9.68 10.61
C ARG A 281 -22.72 -9.19 10.56
N LEU A 282 -21.88 -9.67 11.49
CA LEU A 282 -20.45 -9.38 11.53
C LEU A 282 -19.74 -9.84 10.25
N ASN A 283 -20.00 -11.06 9.79
CA ASN A 283 -19.42 -11.60 8.56
C ASN A 283 -19.86 -10.82 7.30
N GLU A 284 -21.12 -10.38 7.24
CA GLU A 284 -21.60 -9.56 6.13
C GLU A 284 -20.87 -8.20 6.09
N LEU A 285 -20.79 -7.53 7.24
CA LEU A 285 -20.09 -6.23 7.36
C LEU A 285 -18.60 -6.33 7.06
N MET A 286 -17.94 -7.39 7.51
CA MET A 286 -16.53 -7.63 7.20
C MET A 286 -16.30 -7.85 5.71
N LYS A 287 -17.20 -8.57 5.04
CA LYS A 287 -17.12 -8.78 3.59
C LYS A 287 -17.32 -7.46 2.84
N GLU A 288 -18.33 -6.67 3.24
CA GLU A 288 -18.58 -5.36 2.64
C GLU A 288 -17.41 -4.40 2.85
N LYS A 289 -16.78 -4.42 4.05
CA LYS A 289 -15.56 -3.67 4.34
C LYS A 289 -14.43 -4.07 3.40
N THR A 290 -14.15 -5.36 3.24
CA THR A 290 -13.08 -5.87 2.35
C THR A 290 -13.32 -5.47 0.89
N GLU A 291 -14.58 -5.49 0.42
CA GLU A 291 -14.93 -5.04 -0.93
C GLU A 291 -14.69 -3.53 -1.11
N LYS A 292 -14.96 -2.73 -0.08
CA LYS A 292 -14.69 -1.27 -0.09
C LYS A 292 -13.20 -0.96 -0.01
N GLU A 293 -12.45 -1.70 0.78
CA GLU A 293 -10.99 -1.58 0.87
C GLU A 293 -10.32 -1.89 -0.48
N ALA A 294 -10.76 -2.95 -1.17
CA ALA A 294 -10.26 -3.27 -2.50
C ALA A 294 -10.59 -2.17 -3.54
N GLN A 295 -11.79 -1.57 -3.47
CA GLN A 295 -12.14 -0.43 -4.33
C GLN A 295 -11.30 0.81 -4.02
N LEU A 296 -10.99 1.05 -2.75
CA LEU A 296 -10.13 2.14 -2.32
C LEU A 296 -8.71 1.95 -2.88
N GLU A 297 -8.16 0.75 -2.78
CA GLU A 297 -6.84 0.42 -3.31
C GLU A 297 -6.77 0.66 -4.83
N GLU A 298 -7.76 0.17 -5.60
CA GLU A 298 -7.84 0.40 -7.04
C GLU A 298 -7.89 1.90 -7.39
N LYS A 299 -8.65 2.68 -6.61
CA LYS A 299 -8.76 4.13 -6.80
C LYS A 299 -7.47 4.86 -6.43
N MET A 300 -6.77 4.43 -5.40
CA MET A 300 -5.48 4.99 -4.99
C MET A 300 -4.39 4.70 -6.03
N ASP A 301 -4.32 3.48 -6.56
CA ASP A 301 -3.43 3.13 -7.66
C ASP A 301 -3.71 3.99 -8.90
N ARG A 302 -4.98 4.18 -9.20
CA ARG A 302 -5.40 5.02 -10.34
C ARG A 302 -5.06 6.49 -10.10
N TRP A 303 -5.24 6.98 -8.90
CA TRP A 303 -4.84 8.35 -8.51
C TRP A 303 -3.34 8.56 -8.67
N MET A 304 -2.50 7.64 -8.19
CA MET A 304 -1.05 7.71 -8.36
C MET A 304 -0.63 7.70 -9.82
N TYR A 305 -1.27 6.85 -10.65
CA TYR A 305 -1.02 6.84 -12.09
C TYR A 305 -1.37 8.16 -12.77
N LEU A 306 -2.53 8.74 -12.44
CA LEU A 306 -2.98 10.01 -13.00
C LEU A 306 -2.08 11.16 -12.53
N THR A 307 -1.61 11.12 -11.29
CA THR A 307 -0.63 12.05 -10.73
C THR A 307 0.66 12.04 -11.54
N ASP A 308 1.24 10.86 -11.76
CA ASP A 308 2.46 10.70 -12.55
C ASP A 308 2.28 11.19 -14.00
N LEU A 309 1.14 10.90 -14.60
CA LEU A 309 0.82 11.34 -15.95
C LEU A 309 0.69 12.86 -16.06
N VAL A 310 0.07 13.51 -15.08
CA VAL A 310 -0.05 14.97 -15.00
C VAL A 310 1.33 15.61 -14.83
N GLU A 311 2.17 15.05 -14.00
CA GLU A 311 3.53 15.54 -13.75
C GLU A 311 4.42 15.44 -15.01
N GLN A 312 4.29 14.34 -15.77
CA GLN A 312 4.96 14.18 -17.06
C GLN A 312 4.49 15.23 -18.09
N ILE A 313 3.22 15.58 -18.08
CA ILE A 313 2.64 16.60 -18.96
C ILE A 313 3.17 18.01 -18.57
N GLU A 314 3.31 18.28 -17.29
CA GLU A 314 3.82 19.57 -16.80
C GLU A 314 5.31 19.75 -17.05
N SER A 315 6.09 18.69 -16.92
CA SER A 315 7.53 18.71 -17.21
C SER A 315 7.87 18.95 -18.70
N GLN A 316 6.87 18.78 -19.60
CA GLN A 316 7.00 19.02 -21.04
C GLN A 316 6.48 20.41 -21.49
N LYS A 317 6.00 21.24 -20.55
CA LYS A 317 5.60 22.63 -20.84
C LYS A 317 6.76 23.60 -20.68
#